data_bff4948dad3f47bc638a6983e3061c75
#
_entry.id   bff4948dad3f47bc638a6983e3061c75
#
_cell.length_a   1.000
_cell.length_b   1.000
_cell.length_c   1.000
_cell.angle_alpha   90.00
_cell.angle_beta   90.00
_cell.angle_gamma   90.00
#
_symmetry.space_group_name_H-M   'P 1'
#
loop_
_entity.id
_entity.type
_entity.pdbx_description
1 polymer ?
#
loop_
_entity_poly.entity_id
_entity_poly.type
_entity_poly.pdbx_seq_one_letter_code
_entity_poly.pdbx_strand_id
1 'polypeptide(L)'
;HLASTWYPSGFDSALVVSYDGIGEVETGLLAIAEQNSCSVFHRASRFPDSLGLFYSAVTHYLGWQHHCDEGIIMGLACYGNPNELIPGNDKTYIEILRDIITVADKYDYRIGREWISYHEVRDKWVSDKFISIFGAKRDFNDPLTAHHKNLAAGLQLRLEEIVLGQLRH
;
A
#
# COMPACT_ATOMS: atom_id res chain seq x y z
N HIS A 1 -15.63 -7.33 -6.37
CA HIS A 1 -14.44 -7.99 -5.78
C HIS A 1 -14.82 -8.98 -4.67
N LEU A 2 -15.66 -8.61 -3.68
CA LEU A 2 -16.04 -9.54 -2.59
C LEU A 2 -16.68 -10.83 -3.15
N ALA A 3 -17.60 -10.71 -4.10
CA ALA A 3 -18.26 -11.88 -4.72
C ALA A 3 -17.27 -12.76 -5.50
N SER A 4 -16.36 -12.17 -6.25
CA SER A 4 -15.34 -12.91 -7.01
C SER A 4 -14.32 -13.64 -6.13
N THR A 5 -14.16 -13.20 -4.89
CA THR A 5 -13.31 -13.85 -3.90
C THR A 5 -14.08 -14.95 -3.15
N TRP A 6 -15.30 -14.64 -2.72
CA TRP A 6 -16.10 -15.53 -1.88
C TRP A 6 -16.62 -16.76 -2.62
N TYR A 7 -17.36 -16.57 -3.73
CA TYR A 7 -18.04 -17.69 -4.41
C TYR A 7 -17.09 -18.80 -4.91
N PRO A 8 -15.90 -18.52 -5.47
CA PRO A 8 -14.99 -19.59 -5.88
C PRO A 8 -14.16 -20.18 -4.73
N SER A 9 -14.22 -19.63 -3.51
CA SER A 9 -13.36 -20.06 -2.38
C SER A 9 -13.72 -21.45 -1.84
N GLY A 10 -14.98 -21.84 -1.95
CA GLY A 10 -15.49 -23.10 -1.39
C GLY A 10 -15.66 -23.13 0.13
N PHE A 11 -15.48 -21.98 0.82
CA PHE A 11 -15.75 -21.90 2.25
C PHE A 11 -17.24 -21.67 2.55
N ASP A 12 -17.78 -22.30 3.58
CA ASP A 12 -19.14 -22.07 4.05
C ASP A 12 -19.27 -20.77 4.86
N SER A 13 -18.19 -20.35 5.50
CA SER A 13 -18.08 -19.09 6.25
C SER A 13 -16.66 -18.55 6.14
N ALA A 14 -16.53 -17.23 5.92
CA ALA A 14 -15.23 -16.57 5.85
C ALA A 14 -15.31 -15.07 6.15
N LEU A 15 -14.20 -14.52 6.66
CA LEU A 15 -13.92 -13.11 6.55
C LEU A 15 -13.41 -12.83 5.13
N VAL A 16 -14.08 -11.93 4.43
CA VAL A 16 -13.72 -11.53 3.06
C VAL A 16 -13.15 -10.12 3.10
N VAL A 17 -11.98 -9.97 2.51
CA VAL A 17 -11.24 -8.71 2.51
C VAL A 17 -10.94 -8.31 1.07
N SER A 18 -11.15 -7.06 0.74
CA SER A 18 -10.81 -6.49 -0.56
C SER A 18 -10.08 -5.17 -0.35
N TYR A 19 -8.90 -5.08 -0.96
CA TYR A 19 -8.16 -3.82 -1.11
C TYR A 19 -7.96 -3.54 -2.59
N ASP A 20 -8.19 -2.29 -2.96
CA ASP A 20 -8.13 -1.86 -4.36
C ASP A 20 -7.37 -0.54 -4.49
N GLY A 21 -7.05 -0.16 -5.71
CA GLY A 21 -6.59 1.17 -6.04
C GLY A 21 -7.70 2.18 -5.75
N ILE A 22 -8.80 2.04 -6.45
CA ILE A 22 -10.04 2.81 -6.24
C ILE A 22 -11.22 2.05 -6.84
N GLY A 23 -12.29 1.87 -6.05
CA GLY A 23 -13.57 1.39 -6.52
C GLY A 23 -14.60 2.47 -6.24
N GLU A 24 -15.04 3.22 -7.24
CA GLU A 24 -15.89 4.41 -7.10
C GLU A 24 -15.38 5.39 -6.03
N VAL A 25 -15.54 5.06 -4.74
CA VAL A 25 -15.09 5.88 -3.59
C VAL A 25 -14.29 5.05 -2.60
N GLU A 26 -14.70 3.81 -2.37
CA GLU A 26 -14.05 2.91 -1.41
C GLU A 26 -12.77 2.32 -1.99
N THR A 27 -11.77 2.16 -1.13
CA THR A 27 -10.46 1.59 -1.46
C THR A 27 -10.15 0.31 -0.67
N GLY A 28 -11.02 -0.03 0.29
CA GLY A 28 -10.94 -1.26 1.08
C GLY A 28 -12.28 -1.62 1.71
N LEU A 29 -12.59 -2.91 1.75
CA LEU A 29 -13.82 -3.46 2.31
C LEU A 29 -13.51 -4.69 3.16
N LEU A 30 -14.20 -4.80 4.32
CA LEU A 30 -14.23 -6.00 5.14
C LEU A 30 -15.68 -6.51 5.22
N ALA A 31 -15.85 -7.79 4.96
CA ALA A 31 -17.17 -8.42 4.96
C ALA A 31 -17.13 -9.79 5.61
N ILE A 32 -18.24 -10.19 6.22
CA ILE A 32 -18.47 -11.56 6.65
C ILE A 32 -19.35 -12.22 5.60
N ALA A 33 -18.91 -13.36 5.10
CA ALA A 33 -19.67 -14.20 4.20
C ALA A 33 -20.06 -15.48 4.90
N GLU A 34 -21.35 -15.81 4.87
CA GLU A 34 -21.92 -17.01 5.45
C GLU A 34 -23.00 -17.57 4.52
N GLN A 35 -22.94 -18.88 4.23
CA GLN A 35 -23.87 -19.60 3.36
C GLN A 35 -23.98 -18.92 1.97
N ASN A 36 -25.05 -18.19 1.71
CA ASN A 36 -25.29 -17.51 0.43
C ASN A 36 -25.33 -15.97 0.56
N SER A 37 -24.87 -15.43 1.67
CA SER A 37 -24.85 -13.98 1.93
C SER A 37 -23.46 -13.47 2.23
N CYS A 38 -23.20 -12.24 1.79
CA CYS A 38 -21.96 -11.52 2.11
C CYS A 38 -22.35 -10.13 2.62
N SER A 39 -22.07 -9.88 3.90
CA SER A 39 -22.44 -8.64 4.59
C SER A 39 -21.20 -7.80 4.85
N VAL A 40 -21.11 -6.63 4.21
CA VAL A 40 -20.06 -5.65 4.46
C VAL A 40 -20.31 -5.01 5.83
N PHE A 41 -19.40 -5.22 6.78
CA PHE A 41 -19.50 -4.60 8.10
C PHE A 41 -18.59 -3.38 8.25
N HIS A 42 -17.55 -3.27 7.41
CA HIS A 42 -16.64 -2.13 7.44
C HIS A 42 -16.18 -1.74 6.03
N ARG A 43 -16.15 -0.43 5.78
CA ARG A 43 -15.57 0.21 4.59
C ARG A 43 -14.27 0.85 5.04
N ALA A 44 -13.17 0.11 4.88
CA ALA A 44 -11.91 0.37 5.56
C ALA A 44 -11.26 1.70 5.20
N SER A 45 -11.47 2.21 4.00
CA SER A 45 -10.97 3.54 3.61
C SER A 45 -11.64 4.05 2.35
N ARG A 46 -11.41 5.34 2.11
CA ARG A 46 -11.91 6.06 0.93
C ARG A 46 -10.79 6.85 0.29
N PHE A 47 -10.92 7.04 -1.02
CA PHE A 47 -10.00 7.92 -1.76
C PHE A 47 -9.78 9.26 -1.02
N PRO A 48 -8.53 9.73 -0.92
CA PRO A 48 -7.31 9.18 -1.48
C PRO A 48 -6.53 8.23 -0.53
N ASP A 49 -7.09 7.79 0.60
CA ASP A 49 -6.50 6.80 1.50
C ASP A 49 -6.61 5.40 0.86
N SER A 50 -5.67 5.07 -0.03
CA SER A 50 -5.64 3.80 -0.74
C SER A 50 -4.28 3.14 -0.65
N LEU A 51 -4.22 1.95 -0.06
CA LEU A 51 -3.00 1.14 -0.05
C LEU A 51 -2.57 0.78 -1.46
N GLY A 52 -3.52 0.44 -2.33
CA GLY A 52 -3.24 0.11 -3.73
C GLY A 52 -2.66 1.28 -4.51
N LEU A 53 -3.26 2.49 -4.41
CA LEU A 53 -2.72 3.67 -5.08
C LEU A 53 -1.36 4.11 -4.51
N PHE A 54 -1.16 3.99 -3.21
CA PHE A 54 0.15 4.29 -2.62
C PHE A 54 1.21 3.27 -3.06
N TYR A 55 0.83 1.99 -3.15
CA TYR A 55 1.71 0.96 -3.71
C TYR A 55 2.08 1.27 -5.16
N SER A 56 1.10 1.64 -6.00
CA SER A 56 1.31 2.11 -7.37
C SER A 56 2.18 3.35 -7.45
N ALA A 57 2.02 4.31 -6.52
CA ALA A 57 2.85 5.51 -6.45
C ALA A 57 4.33 5.18 -6.21
N VAL A 58 4.62 4.26 -5.29
CA VAL A 58 5.99 3.80 -5.03
C VAL A 58 6.52 2.95 -6.19
N THR A 59 5.67 2.14 -6.83
CA THR A 59 6.03 1.40 -8.05
C THR A 59 6.51 2.35 -9.14
N HIS A 60 5.75 3.43 -9.38
CA HIS A 60 6.14 4.47 -10.33
C HIS A 60 7.43 5.20 -9.94
N TYR A 61 7.57 5.53 -8.65
CA TYR A 61 8.79 6.17 -8.13
C TYR A 61 10.03 5.28 -8.32
N LEU A 62 9.89 3.97 -8.18
CA LEU A 62 10.97 2.99 -8.41
C LEU A 62 11.24 2.71 -9.90
N GLY A 63 10.55 3.39 -10.83
CA GLY A 63 10.83 3.36 -12.25
C GLY A 63 10.06 2.32 -13.05
N TRP A 64 9.01 1.73 -12.48
CA TRP A 64 8.13 0.78 -13.16
C TRP A 64 6.76 1.39 -13.48
N GLN A 65 5.97 0.68 -14.27
CA GLN A 65 4.65 1.13 -14.67
C GLN A 65 3.64 0.89 -13.53
N HIS A 66 3.09 1.99 -13.01
CA HIS A 66 1.99 1.92 -12.05
C HIS A 66 0.77 1.22 -12.66
N HIS A 67 -0.04 0.57 -11.85
CA HIS A 67 -1.20 -0.25 -12.23
C HIS A 67 -0.88 -1.50 -13.08
N CYS A 68 0.40 -1.88 -13.18
CA CYS A 68 0.85 -3.04 -13.96
C CYS A 68 1.95 -3.83 -13.24
N ASP A 69 2.94 -3.15 -12.69
CA ASP A 69 4.21 -3.76 -12.26
C ASP A 69 4.36 -3.86 -10.72
N GLU A 70 3.26 -3.71 -9.96
CA GLU A 70 3.30 -3.79 -8.49
C GLU A 70 3.84 -5.13 -8.01
N GLY A 71 3.58 -6.21 -8.74
CA GLY A 71 4.14 -7.53 -8.44
C GLY A 71 5.66 -7.60 -8.51
N ILE A 72 6.30 -6.75 -9.33
CA ILE A 72 7.77 -6.63 -9.37
C ILE A 72 8.29 -6.04 -8.07
N ILE A 73 7.62 -5.01 -7.54
CA ILE A 73 8.00 -4.39 -6.27
C ILE A 73 7.80 -5.35 -5.10
N MET A 74 6.73 -6.14 -5.10
CA MET A 74 6.50 -7.21 -4.13
C MET A 74 7.64 -8.23 -4.15
N GLY A 75 8.09 -8.66 -5.33
CA GLY A 75 9.24 -9.54 -5.48
C GLY A 75 10.56 -8.88 -5.04
N LEU A 76 10.75 -7.58 -5.32
CA LEU A 76 11.93 -6.81 -4.92
C LEU A 76 12.06 -6.68 -3.40
N ALA A 77 10.94 -6.60 -2.70
CA ALA A 77 10.88 -6.46 -1.23
C ALA A 77 11.64 -7.55 -0.48
N CYS A 78 11.68 -8.77 -1.02
CA CYS A 78 12.41 -9.90 -0.42
C CYS A 78 13.93 -9.69 -0.34
N TYR A 79 14.48 -8.74 -1.10
CA TYR A 79 15.92 -8.46 -1.18
C TYR A 79 16.33 -7.21 -0.39
N GLY A 80 15.41 -6.57 0.32
CA GLY A 80 15.65 -5.37 1.11
C GLY A 80 15.60 -5.61 2.62
N ASN A 81 16.11 -4.63 3.37
CA ASN A 81 15.98 -4.56 4.82
C ASN A 81 15.24 -3.27 5.21
N PRO A 82 13.98 -3.35 5.68
CA PRO A 82 13.19 -2.19 6.03
C PRO A 82 13.69 -1.45 7.29
N ASN A 83 14.54 -2.10 8.09
CA ASN A 83 15.09 -1.54 9.33
C ASN A 83 16.43 -0.81 9.13
N GLU A 84 16.95 -0.73 7.90
CA GLU A 84 18.10 0.12 7.60
C GLU A 84 17.73 1.60 7.68
N LEU A 85 18.70 2.43 8.04
CA LEU A 85 18.53 3.88 8.01
C LEU A 85 18.46 4.38 6.56
N ILE A 86 17.58 5.35 6.32
CA ILE A 86 17.55 6.05 5.04
C ILE A 86 18.80 6.94 4.94
N PRO A 87 19.54 6.90 3.81
CA PRO A 87 20.74 7.74 3.65
C PRO A 87 20.49 9.21 3.95
N GLY A 88 21.24 9.78 4.92
CA GLY A 88 21.08 11.17 5.36
C GLY A 88 19.89 11.45 6.29
N ASN A 89 19.25 10.40 6.81
CA ASN A 89 18.14 10.50 7.76
C ASN A 89 18.47 9.72 9.05
N ASP A 90 17.81 10.05 10.14
CA ASP A 90 17.91 9.37 11.44
C ASP A 90 16.82 8.28 11.63
N LYS A 91 15.93 8.11 10.63
CA LYS A 91 14.87 7.11 10.63
C LYS A 91 15.12 6.01 9.62
N THR A 92 14.61 4.84 9.94
CA THR A 92 14.58 3.67 9.05
C THR A 92 13.47 3.79 7.99
N TYR A 93 13.54 2.97 6.94
CA TYR A 93 12.50 2.93 5.92
C TYR A 93 11.13 2.62 6.51
N ILE A 94 11.04 1.64 7.43
CA ILE A 94 9.76 1.27 8.02
C ILE A 94 9.20 2.36 8.94
N GLU A 95 10.04 3.08 9.67
CA GLU A 95 9.60 4.19 10.53
C GLU A 95 8.98 5.32 9.70
N ILE A 96 9.62 5.72 8.59
CA ILE A 96 9.04 6.74 7.69
C ILE A 96 7.74 6.22 7.06
N LEU A 97 7.67 4.97 6.65
CA LEU A 97 6.44 4.41 6.07
C LEU A 97 5.30 4.29 7.09
N ARG A 98 5.60 4.11 8.36
CA ARG A 98 4.61 4.21 9.45
C ARG A 98 4.14 5.64 9.69
N ASP A 99 5.01 6.64 9.49
CA ASP A 99 4.60 8.06 9.50
C ASP A 99 3.73 8.42 8.30
N ILE A 100 4.00 7.82 7.13
CA ILE A 100 3.20 8.02 5.91
C ILE A 100 1.82 7.39 6.02
N ILE A 101 1.76 6.12 6.44
CA ILE A 101 0.51 5.37 6.58
C ILE A 101 0.27 5.13 8.06
N THR A 102 -0.61 5.90 8.66
CA THR A 102 -0.93 5.83 10.08
C THR A 102 -2.21 5.02 10.32
N VAL A 103 -2.25 4.26 11.41
CA VAL A 103 -3.48 3.60 11.87
C VAL A 103 -4.33 4.66 12.57
N ALA A 104 -5.54 4.87 12.07
CA ALA A 104 -6.46 5.87 12.59
C ALA A 104 -7.44 5.28 13.62
N ASP A 105 -7.85 4.02 13.41
CA ASP A 105 -8.72 3.25 14.29
C ASP A 105 -8.50 1.76 14.00
N LYS A 106 -9.21 0.89 14.69
CA LYS A 106 -9.16 -0.58 14.62
C LYS A 106 -9.13 -1.13 13.18
N TYR A 107 -9.92 -0.53 12.29
CA TYR A 107 -10.06 -0.95 10.89
C TYR A 107 -9.67 0.13 9.88
N ASP A 108 -9.31 1.35 10.35
CA ASP A 108 -9.03 2.48 9.48
C ASP A 108 -7.55 2.83 9.48
N TYR A 109 -7.09 3.30 8.32
CA TYR A 109 -5.78 3.91 8.16
C TYR A 109 -5.90 5.23 7.39
N ARG A 110 -4.87 6.04 7.49
CA ARG A 110 -4.74 7.32 6.76
C ARG A 110 -3.40 7.38 6.07
N ILE A 111 -3.39 7.95 4.88
CA ILE A 111 -2.16 8.30 4.16
C ILE A 111 -1.95 9.80 4.27
N GLY A 112 -0.80 10.21 4.79
CA GLY A 112 -0.45 11.62 4.96
C GLY A 112 -0.46 12.35 3.62
N ARG A 113 -1.30 13.38 3.47
CA ARG A 113 -1.49 14.12 2.21
C ARG A 113 -0.22 14.79 1.73
N GLU A 114 0.63 15.17 2.64
CA GLU A 114 1.92 15.78 2.34
C GLU A 114 2.93 14.84 1.67
N TRP A 115 2.64 13.52 1.60
CA TRP A 115 3.52 12.52 1.00
C TRP A 115 3.09 12.08 -0.39
N ILE A 116 1.86 12.37 -0.76
CA ILE A 116 1.25 11.95 -2.03
C ILE A 116 0.81 13.16 -2.84
N SER A 117 0.73 12.99 -4.16
CA SER A 117 0.27 14.03 -5.09
C SER A 117 -0.84 13.55 -6.03
N TYR A 118 -1.07 12.25 -6.15
CA TYR A 118 -2.03 11.67 -7.09
C TYR A 118 -3.50 12.11 -6.86
N HIS A 119 -3.80 12.71 -5.71
CA HIS A 119 -5.13 13.22 -5.39
C HIS A 119 -5.36 14.67 -5.84
N GLU A 120 -4.30 15.39 -6.19
CA GLU A 120 -4.36 16.80 -6.57
C GLU A 120 -3.85 17.06 -7.99
N VAL A 121 -2.79 16.35 -8.38
CA VAL A 121 -2.09 16.61 -9.64
C VAL A 121 -2.06 15.34 -10.47
N ARG A 122 -2.60 15.42 -11.69
CA ARG A 122 -2.56 14.32 -12.64
C ARG A 122 -1.10 13.98 -12.99
N ASP A 123 -0.82 12.67 -13.06
CA ASP A 123 0.51 12.11 -13.42
C ASP A 123 1.64 12.42 -12.43
N LYS A 124 1.35 13.06 -11.28
CA LYS A 124 2.28 13.21 -10.17
C LYS A 124 1.86 12.28 -9.03
N TRP A 125 2.65 11.25 -8.76
CA TRP A 125 2.28 10.18 -7.82
C TRP A 125 2.70 10.47 -6.38
N VAL A 126 3.96 10.87 -6.21
CA VAL A 126 4.54 11.22 -4.90
C VAL A 126 4.79 12.71 -4.80
N SER A 127 4.81 13.22 -3.58
CA SER A 127 5.04 14.65 -3.31
C SER A 127 6.53 15.00 -3.31
N ASP A 128 6.82 16.30 -3.28
CA ASP A 128 8.19 16.80 -3.13
C ASP A 128 8.79 16.44 -1.75
N LYS A 129 7.94 16.32 -0.72
CA LYS A 129 8.35 15.82 0.61
C LYS A 129 8.84 14.38 0.52
N PHE A 130 8.13 13.51 -0.20
CA PHE A 130 8.57 12.13 -0.43
C PHE A 130 9.93 12.10 -1.12
N ILE A 131 10.09 12.90 -2.18
CA ILE A 131 11.35 13.00 -2.92
C ILE A 131 12.48 13.55 -2.04
N SER A 132 12.21 14.51 -1.16
CA SER A 132 13.23 15.06 -0.26
C SER A 132 13.79 14.04 0.74
N ILE A 133 13.00 13.03 1.10
CA ILE A 133 13.40 11.97 2.03
C ILE A 133 14.04 10.79 1.32
N PHE A 134 13.43 10.32 0.22
CA PHE A 134 13.86 9.10 -0.47
C PHE A 134 14.76 9.39 -1.69
N GLY A 135 14.99 10.66 -2.04
CA GLY A 135 15.80 11.05 -3.19
C GLY A 135 15.01 11.11 -4.51
N ALA A 136 15.73 11.23 -5.61
CA ALA A 136 15.13 11.33 -6.94
C ALA A 136 14.44 10.02 -7.35
N LYS A 137 13.38 10.14 -8.15
CA LYS A 137 12.74 8.99 -8.80
C LYS A 137 13.79 8.22 -9.63
N ARG A 138 13.76 6.90 -9.54
CA ARG A 138 14.59 6.02 -10.38
C ARG A 138 14.04 5.96 -11.81
N ASP A 139 14.90 6.05 -12.79
CA ASP A 139 14.55 5.72 -14.17
C ASP A 139 14.65 4.21 -14.40
N PHE A 140 13.83 3.68 -15.32
CA PHE A 140 13.72 2.22 -15.56
C PHE A 140 15.06 1.54 -15.82
N ASN A 141 15.96 2.20 -16.55
CA ASN A 141 17.27 1.66 -16.92
C ASN A 141 18.36 1.87 -15.83
N ASP A 142 18.07 2.63 -14.79
CA ASP A 142 19.03 2.84 -13.72
C ASP A 142 19.26 1.56 -12.91
N PRO A 143 20.46 1.35 -12.34
CA PRO A 143 20.75 0.19 -11.52
C PRO A 143 19.90 0.17 -10.24
N LEU A 144 19.46 -1.02 -9.86
CA LEU A 144 18.81 -1.25 -8.56
C LEU A 144 19.85 -1.25 -7.45
N THR A 145 19.69 -0.34 -6.51
CA THR A 145 20.56 -0.24 -5.33
C THR A 145 19.89 -0.84 -4.08
N ALA A 146 20.63 -0.93 -2.97
CA ALA A 146 20.09 -1.34 -1.68
C ALA A 146 18.95 -0.39 -1.23
N HIS A 147 19.06 0.91 -1.53
CA HIS A 147 18.03 1.91 -1.23
C HIS A 147 16.66 1.52 -1.83
N HIS A 148 16.61 1.16 -3.11
CA HIS A 148 15.37 0.78 -3.79
C HIS A 148 14.76 -0.50 -3.23
N LYS A 149 15.61 -1.48 -2.87
CA LYS A 149 15.20 -2.74 -2.24
C LYS A 149 14.63 -2.51 -0.83
N ASN A 150 15.31 -1.68 -0.04
CA ASN A 150 14.89 -1.35 1.33
C ASN A 150 13.58 -0.58 1.35
N LEU A 151 13.36 0.35 0.41
CA LEU A 151 12.08 1.04 0.25
C LEU A 151 10.95 0.06 -0.12
N ALA A 152 11.20 -0.84 -1.06
CA ALA A 152 10.23 -1.88 -1.44
C ALA A 152 9.90 -2.79 -0.25
N ALA A 153 10.91 -3.22 0.51
CA ALA A 153 10.73 -4.04 1.71
C ALA A 153 9.92 -3.31 2.80
N GLY A 154 10.21 -2.04 3.03
CA GLY A 154 9.45 -1.21 3.96
C GLY A 154 7.99 -1.04 3.55
N LEU A 155 7.74 -0.78 2.27
CA LEU A 155 6.39 -0.66 1.72
C LEU A 155 5.58 -1.95 1.93
N GLN A 156 6.17 -3.09 1.56
CA GLN A 156 5.53 -4.41 1.72
C GLN A 156 5.24 -4.71 3.20
N LEU A 157 6.21 -4.50 4.08
CA LEU A 157 6.03 -4.70 5.51
C LEU A 157 4.92 -3.79 6.08
N ARG A 158 4.89 -2.51 5.67
CA ARG A 158 3.84 -1.61 6.14
C ARG A 158 2.44 -2.01 5.68
N LEU A 159 2.30 -2.44 4.44
CA LEU A 159 1.04 -2.99 3.92
C LEU A 159 0.59 -4.19 4.74
N GLU A 160 1.49 -5.14 5.01
CA GLU A 160 1.20 -6.33 5.82
C GLU A 160 0.79 -5.97 7.25
N GLU A 161 1.47 -5.02 7.89
CA GLU A 161 1.11 -4.53 9.24
C GLU A 161 -0.33 -4.00 9.29
N ILE A 162 -0.75 -3.22 8.29
CA ILE A 162 -2.10 -2.66 8.22
C ILE A 162 -3.13 -3.77 8.01
N VAL A 163 -2.94 -4.60 6.99
CA VAL A 163 -3.89 -5.66 6.62
C VAL A 163 -4.02 -6.68 7.75
N LEU A 164 -2.91 -7.20 8.27
CA LEU A 164 -2.93 -8.16 9.38
C LEU A 164 -3.44 -7.54 10.68
N GLY A 165 -3.19 -6.26 10.91
CA GLY A 165 -3.76 -5.53 12.03
C GLY A 165 -5.28 -5.53 11.99
N GLN A 166 -5.88 -5.25 10.83
CA GLN A 166 -7.34 -5.27 10.63
C GLN A 166 -7.94 -6.68 10.76
N LEU A 167 -7.22 -7.71 10.32
CA LEU A 167 -7.69 -9.11 10.39
C LEU A 167 -7.66 -9.72 11.79
N ARG A 168 -6.89 -9.15 12.72
CA ARG A 168 -6.77 -9.65 14.11
C ARG A 168 -7.88 -9.16 15.04
N HIS A 169 -8.75 -8.30 14.58
CA HIS A 169 -9.85 -7.69 15.34
C HIS A 169 -11.22 -8.19 14.91
#